data_adfc047b3c322ac4796b1de71bff44e9
#
_entry.id   adfc047b3c322ac4796b1de71bff44e9
#
_cell.length_a   1.000
_cell.length_b   1.000
_cell.length_c   1.000
_cell.angle_alpha   90.00
_cell.angle_beta   90.00
_cell.angle_gamma   90.00
#
_symmetry.space_group_name_H-M   'P 1'
#
loop_
_entity.id
_entity.type
_entity.pdbx_description
1 polymer ?
#
loop_
_entity_poly.entity_id
_entity_poly.type
_entity_poly.pdbx_seq_one_letter_code
_entity_poly.pdbx_strand_id
1 'polypeptide(L)'
;MTLLKKVPGPIAVLMLVIVLSATATWLIPAGEYNKLAMADDASHFKVSTATGSVALPLTQQTLDSLNILIPLEKFTTQAIRKPVSVPGSYHALPKYGQGVFSILQAPIKGIYDTIDIILFILIIGGFMQVFHESGALVRGIEHLSWRMRGRETWLIVILTFLFSFAGSSYGMAEEALVFYPVLVPLFLAAGYDLLVPLAVIFGGTQLGTLSSFSNPFSTIIASNAAGVSWQEGLDGRVLMFVLSTAISVWYIVRYAQKVKKDPTASIVYQVDGAVSPPYDVATDPAAPKGPLDWRTRGLLLVFACTFLGMIGGVIFLGWWLLEMSTLFLGASLLLAVLLRLPEKAFVEQFIQGAEGLLSVAFIVGIARGVTVVLNDGRISDSILYYSAQWVGNMPPALFVVMLLCLFMLFTLFIASSSGMAVLTMPIIGALAMVVHVPGESIVNAYLFGMGIMGFMTPTGLMLPSLALVNVSIAAWWRFIRPLLLMLFALCSAFLIWSVVF
;
A
#
# COMPACT_ATOMS: atom_id res chain seq x y z
N MET A 1 -34.71 15.21 -9.38
CA MET A 1 -34.03 15.31 -8.07
C MET A 1 -33.59 13.92 -7.55
N THR A 2 -33.00 13.10 -8.42
CA THR A 2 -32.64 11.67 -8.17
C THR A 2 -31.18 11.34 -8.54
N LEU A 3 -30.34 12.35 -8.77
CA LEU A 3 -28.94 12.17 -9.20
C LEU A 3 -27.91 11.98 -8.05
N LEU A 4 -28.32 12.10 -6.79
CA LEU A 4 -27.42 12.07 -5.63
C LEU A 4 -27.46 10.74 -4.83
N LYS A 5 -28.10 9.67 -5.32
CA LYS A 5 -28.22 8.39 -4.60
C LYS A 5 -27.27 7.26 -5.06
N LYS A 6 -26.45 7.46 -6.09
CA LYS A 6 -25.42 6.47 -6.45
C LYS A 6 -24.07 6.99 -5.95
N VAL A 7 -23.46 6.26 -5.04
CA VAL A 7 -22.05 6.49 -4.65
C VAL A 7 -21.21 6.47 -5.93
N PRO A 8 -20.39 7.49 -6.20
CA PRO A 8 -19.59 7.53 -7.43
C PRO A 8 -18.61 6.35 -7.46
N GLY A 9 -18.41 5.77 -8.65
CA GLY A 9 -17.45 4.68 -8.83
C GLY A 9 -16.00 5.13 -8.57
N PRO A 10 -15.07 4.17 -8.39
CA PRO A 10 -13.66 4.48 -8.04
C PRO A 10 -12.99 5.48 -8.96
N ILE A 11 -13.17 5.36 -10.26
CA ILE A 11 -12.59 6.29 -11.26
C ILE A 11 -13.15 7.71 -11.10
N ALA A 12 -14.45 7.85 -10.85
CA ALA A 12 -15.07 9.17 -10.65
C ALA A 12 -14.54 9.85 -9.37
N VAL A 13 -14.34 9.08 -8.30
CA VAL A 13 -13.72 9.58 -7.06
C VAL A 13 -12.29 10.05 -7.31
N LEU A 14 -11.48 9.28 -8.04
CA LEU A 14 -10.11 9.66 -8.38
C LEU A 14 -10.05 10.91 -9.25
N MET A 15 -10.90 11.00 -10.27
CA MET A 15 -11.00 12.22 -11.10
C MET A 15 -11.39 13.45 -10.28
N LEU A 16 -12.32 13.30 -9.33
CA LEU A 16 -12.66 14.37 -8.38
C LEU A 16 -11.44 14.78 -7.55
N VAL A 17 -10.67 13.82 -7.02
CA VAL A 17 -9.45 14.11 -6.24
C VAL A 17 -8.40 14.82 -7.12
N ILE A 18 -8.21 14.41 -8.38
CA ILE A 18 -7.32 15.09 -9.33
C ILE A 18 -7.76 16.54 -9.55
N VAL A 19 -9.06 16.80 -9.74
CA VAL A 19 -9.61 18.16 -9.89
C VAL A 19 -9.37 18.99 -8.62
N LEU A 20 -9.62 18.42 -7.44
CA LEU A 20 -9.35 19.09 -6.17
C LEU A 20 -7.85 19.42 -5.99
N SER A 21 -6.98 18.46 -6.34
CA SER A 21 -5.53 18.68 -6.31
C SER A 21 -5.08 19.75 -7.29
N ALA A 22 -5.63 19.78 -8.50
CA ALA A 22 -5.37 20.84 -9.47
C ALA A 22 -5.85 22.21 -8.96
N THR A 23 -7.02 22.28 -8.34
CA THR A 23 -7.52 23.51 -7.70
C THR A 23 -6.59 23.96 -6.57
N ALA A 24 -6.07 23.03 -5.78
CA ALA A 24 -5.11 23.34 -4.71
C ALA A 24 -3.84 24.02 -5.25
N THR A 25 -3.38 23.70 -6.48
CA THR A 25 -2.21 24.36 -7.10
C THR A 25 -2.41 25.86 -7.42
N TRP A 26 -3.64 26.32 -7.44
CA TRP A 26 -3.97 27.76 -7.60
C TRP A 26 -4.06 28.49 -6.25
N LEU A 27 -4.34 27.75 -5.17
CA LEU A 27 -4.53 28.30 -3.82
C LEU A 27 -3.25 28.28 -3.01
N ILE A 28 -2.49 27.16 -3.06
CA ILE A 28 -1.24 26.97 -2.32
C ILE A 28 -0.10 27.59 -3.11
N PRO A 29 0.77 28.42 -2.49
CA PRO A 29 1.96 28.97 -3.14
C PRO A 29 2.87 27.84 -3.63
N ALA A 30 3.38 27.93 -4.86
CA ALA A 30 4.38 27.01 -5.36
C ALA A 30 5.74 27.29 -4.69
N GLY A 31 6.50 26.24 -4.43
CA GLY A 31 7.83 26.32 -3.86
C GLY A 31 8.49 24.96 -3.82
N GLU A 32 9.82 24.96 -3.67
CA GLU A 32 10.59 23.73 -3.59
C GLU A 32 11.79 23.86 -2.67
N TYR A 33 12.23 22.71 -2.14
CA TYR A 33 13.52 22.58 -1.51
C TYR A 33 14.57 22.21 -2.56
N ASN A 34 15.80 22.64 -2.36
CA ASN A 34 16.92 22.06 -3.10
C ASN A 34 16.96 20.56 -2.86
N LYS A 35 17.35 19.80 -3.89
CA LYS A 35 17.41 18.34 -3.82
C LYS A 35 18.85 17.86 -3.95
N LEU A 36 19.30 17.05 -2.99
CA LEU A 36 20.60 16.38 -3.02
C LEU A 36 20.42 14.97 -3.58
N ALA A 37 21.20 14.60 -4.56
CA ALA A 37 21.32 13.23 -5.07
C ALA A 37 22.81 12.89 -5.27
N MET A 38 23.14 11.60 -5.22
CA MET A 38 24.43 11.13 -5.71
C MET A 38 24.41 11.16 -7.24
N ALA A 39 25.49 11.60 -7.87
CA ALA A 39 25.61 11.57 -9.33
C ALA A 39 25.63 10.12 -9.85
N ASP A 40 25.21 9.92 -11.11
CA ASP A 40 25.10 8.59 -11.71
C ASP A 40 26.44 7.83 -11.77
N ASP A 41 27.55 8.57 -11.83
CA ASP A 41 28.93 8.04 -11.80
C ASP A 41 29.44 7.78 -10.38
N ALA A 42 28.63 8.05 -9.35
CA ALA A 42 28.96 7.92 -7.94
C ALA A 42 30.22 8.69 -7.50
N SER A 43 30.64 9.72 -8.24
CA SER A 43 31.87 10.48 -7.96
C SER A 43 31.65 11.70 -7.06
N HIS A 44 30.44 12.27 -7.05
CA HIS A 44 30.12 13.49 -6.32
C HIS A 44 28.63 13.57 -5.98
N PHE A 45 28.27 14.50 -5.10
CA PHE A 45 26.89 14.90 -4.88
C PHE A 45 26.46 15.96 -5.91
N LYS A 46 25.24 15.83 -6.40
CA LYS A 46 24.56 16.81 -7.23
C LYS A 46 23.45 17.47 -6.42
N VAL A 47 23.56 18.76 -6.16
CA VAL A 47 22.48 19.58 -5.56
C VAL A 47 21.76 20.30 -6.68
N SER A 48 20.48 19.96 -6.88
CA SER A 48 19.58 20.66 -7.80
C SER A 48 18.97 21.86 -7.09
N THR A 49 19.17 23.05 -7.66
CA THR A 49 18.64 24.33 -7.17
C THR A 49 17.75 24.95 -8.22
N ALA A 50 17.00 25.98 -7.88
CA ALA A 50 16.16 26.74 -8.84
C ALA A 50 16.94 27.26 -10.06
N THR A 51 18.24 27.56 -9.89
CA THR A 51 19.09 28.18 -10.93
C THR A 51 19.96 27.19 -11.68
N GLY A 52 19.91 25.90 -11.32
CA GLY A 52 20.71 24.86 -11.94
C GLY A 52 21.17 23.78 -10.96
N SER A 53 22.22 23.04 -11.33
CA SER A 53 22.80 22.02 -10.46
C SER A 53 24.23 22.36 -10.08
N VAL A 54 24.57 22.13 -8.83
CA VAL A 54 25.92 22.32 -8.26
C VAL A 54 26.49 20.97 -7.87
N ALA A 55 27.71 20.68 -8.30
CA ALA A 55 28.46 19.50 -7.86
C ALA A 55 29.16 19.81 -6.54
N LEU A 56 29.03 18.91 -5.55
CA LEU A 56 29.68 18.99 -4.26
C LEU A 56 30.46 17.71 -3.99
N PRO A 57 31.58 17.78 -3.19
CA PRO A 57 32.32 16.57 -2.84
C PRO A 57 31.47 15.49 -2.17
N LEU A 58 31.74 14.23 -2.49
CA LEU A 58 31.07 13.08 -1.87
C LEU A 58 31.69 12.79 -0.50
N THR A 59 31.39 13.62 0.49
CA THR A 59 31.97 13.55 1.85
C THR A 59 30.89 13.74 2.91
N GLN A 60 31.15 13.21 4.13
CA GLN A 60 30.25 13.45 5.27
C GLN A 60 30.18 14.94 5.62
N GLN A 61 31.30 15.66 5.50
CA GLN A 61 31.36 17.10 5.76
C GLN A 61 30.42 17.92 4.85
N THR A 62 30.23 17.47 3.62
CA THR A 62 29.20 18.07 2.70
C THR A 62 27.80 17.90 3.24
N LEU A 63 27.47 16.70 3.72
CA LEU A 63 26.14 16.41 4.30
C LEU A 63 25.90 17.23 5.57
N ASP A 64 26.90 17.29 6.46
CA ASP A 64 26.84 18.06 7.70
C ASP A 64 26.65 19.57 7.42
N SER A 65 27.34 20.11 6.41
CA SER A 65 27.20 21.51 6.00
C SER A 65 25.81 21.86 5.45
N LEU A 66 25.10 20.85 4.92
CA LEU A 66 23.73 20.97 4.42
C LEU A 66 22.66 20.60 5.47
N ASN A 67 23.08 20.36 6.72
CA ASN A 67 22.22 19.87 7.79
C ASN A 67 21.45 18.57 7.41
N ILE A 68 22.09 17.71 6.62
CA ILE A 68 21.53 16.41 6.23
C ILE A 68 22.08 15.37 7.19
N LEU A 69 21.22 14.81 8.04
CA LEU A 69 21.57 13.84 9.08
C LEU A 69 21.90 12.44 8.56
N ILE A 70 21.74 12.21 7.28
CA ILE A 70 21.95 10.92 6.64
C ILE A 70 23.45 10.62 6.56
N PRO A 71 23.92 9.47 7.08
CA PRO A 71 25.33 9.08 6.94
C PRO A 71 25.72 8.87 5.46
N LEU A 72 26.95 9.25 5.10
CA LEU A 72 27.48 9.09 3.74
C LEU A 72 27.35 7.65 3.21
N GLU A 73 27.56 6.67 4.08
CA GLU A 73 27.43 5.24 3.74
C GLU A 73 26.08 4.89 3.10
N LYS A 74 24.98 5.57 3.49
CA LYS A 74 23.66 5.30 2.96
C LYS A 74 23.46 5.73 1.50
N PHE A 75 24.23 6.71 1.07
CA PHE A 75 24.30 7.11 -0.34
C PHE A 75 25.22 6.16 -1.14
N THR A 76 26.42 5.87 -0.61
CA THR A 76 27.39 5.01 -1.31
C THR A 76 26.93 3.56 -1.45
N THR A 77 26.17 3.03 -0.50
CA THR A 77 25.52 1.71 -0.57
C THR A 77 24.20 1.71 -1.35
N GLN A 78 23.82 2.87 -1.90
CA GLN A 78 22.53 3.04 -2.60
C GLN A 78 21.30 2.67 -1.75
N ALA A 79 21.41 2.71 -0.43
CA ALA A 79 20.26 2.59 0.47
C ALA A 79 19.26 3.76 0.30
N ILE A 80 19.77 4.94 -0.12
CA ILE A 80 18.99 6.09 -0.55
C ILE A 80 19.29 6.36 -2.03
N ARG A 81 18.30 6.09 -2.89
CA ARG A 81 18.41 6.27 -4.34
C ARG A 81 17.67 7.50 -4.84
N LYS A 82 16.66 7.97 -4.11
CA LYS A 82 15.85 9.14 -4.51
C LYS A 82 16.50 10.42 -4.02
N PRO A 83 16.34 11.53 -4.76
CA PRO A 83 16.81 12.83 -4.31
C PRO A 83 16.21 13.21 -2.94
N VAL A 84 17.05 13.72 -2.05
CA VAL A 84 16.69 14.10 -0.68
C VAL A 84 16.52 15.61 -0.57
N SER A 85 15.53 16.08 0.15
CA SER A 85 15.31 17.51 0.38
C SER A 85 16.38 18.08 1.32
N VAL A 86 16.96 19.22 0.97
CA VAL A 86 17.97 19.93 1.78
C VAL A 86 17.24 20.81 2.81
N PRO A 87 17.43 20.62 4.13
CA PRO A 87 16.82 21.45 5.17
C PRO A 87 17.19 22.92 5.02
N GLY A 88 16.23 23.82 5.29
CA GLY A 88 16.45 25.27 5.24
C GLY A 88 16.57 25.89 3.84
N SER A 89 16.53 25.09 2.77
CA SER A 89 16.70 25.56 1.39
C SER A 89 15.38 25.89 0.67
N TYR A 90 14.24 25.91 1.38
CA TYR A 90 12.97 26.22 0.76
C TYR A 90 12.96 27.60 0.12
N HIS A 91 12.50 27.67 -1.11
CA HIS A 91 12.30 28.92 -1.82
C HIS A 91 10.96 28.91 -2.56
N ALA A 92 10.30 30.07 -2.56
CA ALA A 92 9.04 30.24 -3.26
C ALA A 92 9.30 30.31 -4.77
N LEU A 93 8.39 29.71 -5.53
CA LEU A 93 8.39 29.72 -6.99
C LEU A 93 7.21 30.53 -7.53
N PRO A 94 7.28 30.97 -8.79
CA PRO A 94 6.09 31.47 -9.50
C PRO A 94 4.99 30.41 -9.47
N LYS A 95 3.73 30.84 -9.52
CA LYS A 95 2.59 29.91 -9.51
C LYS A 95 2.60 28.98 -10.73
N TYR A 96 2.49 27.69 -10.47
CA TYR A 96 2.38 26.63 -11.48
C TYR A 96 0.96 26.02 -11.45
N GLY A 97 -0.08 26.87 -11.56
CA GLY A 97 -1.47 26.41 -11.53
C GLY A 97 -1.78 25.40 -12.63
N GLN A 98 -2.29 24.24 -12.24
CA GLN A 98 -2.61 23.15 -13.16
C GLN A 98 -4.01 23.38 -13.75
N GLY A 99 -4.09 23.51 -15.09
CA GLY A 99 -5.34 23.78 -15.82
C GLY A 99 -6.05 22.50 -16.26
N VAL A 100 -7.13 22.66 -17.03
CA VAL A 100 -7.96 21.54 -17.52
C VAL A 100 -7.13 20.53 -18.32
N PHE A 101 -6.18 20.98 -19.13
CA PHE A 101 -5.33 20.10 -19.91
C PHE A 101 -4.44 19.22 -19.02
N SER A 102 -3.86 19.77 -17.97
CA SER A 102 -3.08 19.03 -16.98
C SER A 102 -3.93 18.00 -16.24
N ILE A 103 -5.19 18.34 -15.89
CA ILE A 103 -6.15 17.41 -15.28
C ILE A 103 -6.41 16.21 -16.19
N LEU A 104 -6.57 16.42 -17.49
CA LEU A 104 -6.78 15.34 -18.46
C LEU A 104 -5.51 14.52 -18.73
N GLN A 105 -4.32 15.13 -18.65
CA GLN A 105 -3.05 14.45 -18.80
C GLN A 105 -2.64 13.63 -17.58
N ALA A 106 -3.07 14.03 -16.38
CA ALA A 106 -2.65 13.43 -15.12
C ALA A 106 -2.89 11.91 -15.05
N PRO A 107 -4.07 11.37 -15.42
CA PRO A 107 -4.28 9.92 -15.49
C PRO A 107 -3.30 9.21 -16.44
N ILE A 108 -3.02 9.81 -17.59
CA ILE A 108 -2.13 9.23 -18.61
C ILE A 108 -0.69 9.18 -18.09
N LYS A 109 -0.21 10.30 -17.53
CA LYS A 109 1.11 10.34 -16.88
C LYS A 109 1.20 9.36 -15.72
N GLY A 110 0.12 9.24 -14.92
CA GLY A 110 0.05 8.28 -13.82
C GLY A 110 0.15 6.82 -14.30
N ILE A 111 -0.47 6.48 -15.44
CA ILE A 111 -0.34 5.17 -16.07
C ILE A 111 1.12 4.92 -16.51
N TYR A 112 1.78 5.89 -17.13
CA TYR A 112 3.21 5.76 -17.49
C TYR A 112 4.10 5.56 -16.27
N ASP A 113 3.83 6.28 -15.17
CA ASP A 113 4.59 6.18 -13.92
C ASP A 113 4.40 4.84 -13.18
N THR A 114 3.36 4.07 -13.50
CA THR A 114 2.99 2.82 -12.83
C THR A 114 2.79 1.66 -13.81
N ILE A 115 3.40 1.73 -14.98
CA ILE A 115 3.24 0.71 -16.02
C ILE A 115 3.70 -0.68 -15.56
N ASP A 116 4.71 -0.74 -14.71
CA ASP A 116 5.22 -1.96 -14.10
C ASP A 116 4.16 -2.63 -13.20
N ILE A 117 3.45 -1.84 -12.37
CA ILE A 117 2.35 -2.33 -11.52
C ILE A 117 1.19 -2.81 -12.39
N ILE A 118 0.84 -2.05 -13.42
CA ILE A 118 -0.24 -2.39 -14.35
C ILE A 118 0.06 -3.72 -15.05
N LEU A 119 1.25 -3.89 -15.59
CA LEU A 119 1.68 -5.13 -16.24
C LEU A 119 1.63 -6.32 -15.26
N PHE A 120 2.11 -6.13 -14.03
CA PHE A 120 2.06 -7.15 -13.00
C PHE A 120 0.62 -7.62 -12.73
N ILE A 121 -0.32 -6.68 -12.54
CA ILE A 121 -1.74 -6.99 -12.30
C ILE A 121 -2.34 -7.77 -13.50
N LEU A 122 -2.06 -7.36 -14.72
CA LEU A 122 -2.59 -8.03 -15.92
C LEU A 122 -2.01 -9.44 -16.10
N ILE A 123 -0.72 -9.61 -15.86
CA ILE A 123 -0.06 -10.93 -15.95
C ILE A 123 -0.59 -11.89 -14.88
N ILE A 124 -0.81 -11.40 -13.66
CA ILE A 124 -1.45 -12.20 -12.62
C ILE A 124 -2.87 -12.60 -13.03
N GLY A 125 -3.65 -11.67 -13.57
CA GLY A 125 -4.99 -11.97 -14.08
C GLY A 125 -4.96 -13.11 -15.08
N GLY A 126 -4.05 -13.06 -16.04
CA GLY A 126 -3.84 -14.12 -17.02
C GLY A 126 -3.45 -15.46 -16.40
N PHE A 127 -2.49 -15.46 -15.46
CA PHE A 127 -2.10 -16.65 -14.72
C PHE A 127 -3.28 -17.28 -13.96
N MET A 128 -4.03 -16.45 -13.26
CA MET A 128 -5.17 -16.90 -12.46
C MET A 128 -6.27 -17.53 -13.30
N GLN A 129 -6.56 -16.99 -14.48
CA GLN A 129 -7.57 -17.55 -15.38
C GLN A 129 -7.12 -18.89 -15.96
N VAL A 130 -5.88 -19.00 -16.43
CA VAL A 130 -5.32 -20.28 -16.93
C VAL A 130 -5.35 -21.34 -15.82
N PHE A 131 -5.06 -20.96 -14.59
CA PHE A 131 -5.14 -21.86 -13.45
C PHE A 131 -6.59 -22.21 -13.08
N HIS A 132 -7.52 -21.26 -13.10
CA HIS A 132 -8.94 -21.45 -12.82
C HIS A 132 -9.59 -22.45 -13.79
N GLU A 133 -9.33 -22.33 -15.09
CA GLU A 133 -9.84 -23.22 -16.13
C GLU A 133 -9.37 -24.69 -15.95
N SER A 134 -8.29 -24.92 -15.22
CA SER A 134 -7.86 -26.26 -14.87
C SER A 134 -8.82 -26.98 -13.89
N GLY A 135 -9.70 -26.25 -13.23
CA GLY A 135 -10.58 -26.72 -12.16
C GLY A 135 -9.86 -27.08 -10.86
N ALA A 136 -8.53 -27.01 -10.83
CA ALA A 136 -7.74 -27.37 -9.65
C ALA A 136 -7.96 -26.42 -8.47
N LEU A 137 -8.14 -25.11 -8.76
CA LEU A 137 -8.40 -24.10 -7.74
C LEU A 137 -9.73 -24.37 -7.00
N VAL A 138 -10.80 -24.60 -7.75
CA VAL A 138 -12.13 -24.87 -7.18
C VAL A 138 -12.09 -26.09 -6.29
N ARG A 139 -11.52 -27.21 -6.78
CA ARG A 139 -11.37 -28.44 -5.97
C ARG A 139 -10.49 -28.24 -4.74
N GLY A 140 -9.42 -27.44 -4.85
CA GLY A 140 -8.56 -27.10 -3.73
C GLY A 140 -9.28 -26.31 -2.64
N ILE A 141 -10.07 -25.31 -3.04
CA ILE A 141 -10.90 -24.48 -2.15
C ILE A 141 -11.98 -25.33 -1.46
N GLU A 142 -12.70 -26.17 -2.21
CA GLU A 142 -13.71 -27.07 -1.65
C GLU A 142 -13.11 -28.02 -0.59
N HIS A 143 -11.98 -28.63 -0.90
CA HIS A 143 -11.30 -29.53 0.03
C HIS A 143 -10.80 -28.83 1.29
N LEU A 144 -10.21 -27.63 1.13
CA LEU A 144 -9.73 -26.81 2.25
C LEU A 144 -10.90 -26.31 3.11
N SER A 145 -11.98 -25.79 2.49
CA SER A 145 -13.17 -25.32 3.19
C SER A 145 -13.81 -26.44 4.01
N TRP A 146 -13.93 -27.65 3.43
CA TRP A 146 -14.45 -28.83 4.16
C TRP A 146 -13.56 -29.21 5.35
N ARG A 147 -12.23 -29.20 5.17
CA ARG A 147 -11.28 -29.53 6.24
C ARG A 147 -11.27 -28.51 7.37
N MET A 148 -11.59 -27.24 7.05
CA MET A 148 -11.62 -26.14 8.01
C MET A 148 -12.99 -25.95 8.69
N ARG A 149 -14.00 -26.79 8.40
CA ARG A 149 -15.33 -26.70 9.02
C ARG A 149 -15.23 -26.68 10.55
N GLY A 150 -15.88 -25.69 11.17
CA GLY A 150 -15.84 -25.45 12.61
C GLY A 150 -14.56 -24.76 13.11
N ARG A 151 -13.60 -24.46 12.22
CA ARG A 151 -12.35 -23.76 12.55
C ARG A 151 -12.10 -22.56 11.65
N GLU A 152 -13.09 -22.07 10.95
CA GLU A 152 -12.96 -21.01 9.93
C GLU A 152 -12.47 -19.69 10.52
N THR A 153 -12.72 -19.44 11.82
CA THR A 153 -12.19 -18.28 12.54
C THR A 153 -10.65 -18.25 12.54
N TRP A 154 -10.01 -19.43 12.62
CA TRP A 154 -8.55 -19.52 12.54
C TRP A 154 -7.99 -19.09 11.19
N LEU A 155 -8.76 -19.22 10.11
CA LEU A 155 -8.38 -18.73 8.80
C LEU A 155 -8.23 -17.20 8.83
N ILE A 156 -9.18 -16.50 9.48
CA ILE A 156 -9.10 -15.03 9.65
C ILE A 156 -7.84 -14.68 10.45
N VAL A 157 -7.62 -15.33 11.60
CA VAL A 157 -6.49 -15.04 12.50
C VAL A 157 -5.15 -15.22 11.78
N ILE A 158 -4.96 -16.41 11.18
CA ILE A 158 -3.69 -16.77 10.54
C ILE A 158 -3.41 -15.88 9.33
N LEU A 159 -4.39 -15.68 8.46
CA LEU A 159 -4.19 -14.90 7.24
C LEU A 159 -4.00 -13.41 7.56
N THR A 160 -4.78 -12.83 8.49
CA THR A 160 -4.56 -11.43 8.92
C THR A 160 -3.14 -11.26 9.48
N PHE A 161 -2.69 -12.20 10.32
CA PHE A 161 -1.31 -12.17 10.84
C PHE A 161 -0.27 -12.27 9.72
N LEU A 162 -0.44 -13.20 8.77
CA LEU A 162 0.51 -13.37 7.67
C LEU A 162 0.59 -12.15 6.76
N PHE A 163 -0.53 -11.54 6.38
CA PHE A 163 -0.55 -10.31 5.59
C PHE A 163 0.04 -9.13 6.37
N SER A 164 -0.27 -9.02 7.65
CA SER A 164 0.30 -7.97 8.52
C SER A 164 1.81 -8.16 8.68
N PHE A 165 2.28 -9.39 8.90
CA PHE A 165 3.70 -9.69 8.99
C PHE A 165 4.43 -9.40 7.67
N ALA A 166 3.85 -9.79 6.52
CA ALA A 166 4.41 -9.53 5.21
C ALA A 166 4.53 -8.03 4.92
N GLY A 167 3.49 -7.25 5.22
CA GLY A 167 3.52 -5.78 5.10
C GLY A 167 4.55 -5.13 6.03
N SER A 168 4.71 -5.65 7.25
CA SER A 168 5.63 -5.11 8.26
C SER A 168 7.10 -5.48 8.00
N SER A 169 7.37 -6.66 7.45
CA SER A 169 8.73 -7.18 7.26
C SER A 169 9.36 -6.74 5.95
N TYR A 170 8.76 -7.06 4.82
CA TYR A 170 9.30 -6.73 3.49
C TYR A 170 8.45 -5.75 2.67
N GLY A 171 7.31 -5.33 3.20
CA GLY A 171 6.51 -4.26 2.59
C GLY A 171 5.51 -4.74 1.55
N MET A 172 4.93 -5.95 1.72
CA MET A 172 3.86 -6.43 0.84
C MET A 172 2.74 -5.38 0.72
N ALA A 173 2.44 -4.99 -0.50
CA ALA A 173 1.39 -4.04 -0.82
C ALA A 173 0.61 -4.49 -2.08
N GLU A 174 1.10 -4.17 -3.28
CA GLU A 174 0.48 -4.49 -4.57
C GLU A 174 0.40 -6.01 -4.80
N GLU A 175 1.37 -6.76 -4.31
CA GLU A 175 1.43 -8.23 -4.40
C GLU A 175 0.25 -8.91 -3.68
N ALA A 176 -0.33 -8.24 -2.69
CA ALA A 176 -1.50 -8.77 -1.99
C ALA A 176 -2.73 -8.89 -2.90
N LEU A 177 -2.81 -8.11 -3.97
CA LEU A 177 -3.92 -8.14 -4.92
C LEU A 177 -4.09 -9.52 -5.58
N VAL A 178 -3.01 -10.27 -5.72
CA VAL A 178 -3.02 -11.60 -6.32
C VAL A 178 -3.80 -12.64 -5.50
N PHE A 179 -3.98 -12.40 -4.22
CA PHE A 179 -4.66 -13.34 -3.32
C PHE A 179 -6.20 -13.22 -3.34
N TYR A 180 -6.77 -12.15 -3.90
CA TYR A 180 -8.21 -11.97 -3.93
C TYR A 180 -8.95 -13.08 -4.69
N PRO A 181 -8.56 -13.49 -5.90
CA PRO A 181 -9.24 -14.56 -6.63
C PRO A 181 -9.23 -15.91 -5.90
N VAL A 182 -8.29 -16.10 -4.98
CA VAL A 182 -8.15 -17.34 -4.19
C VAL A 182 -8.92 -17.25 -2.88
N LEU A 183 -8.72 -16.17 -2.15
CA LEU A 183 -9.22 -16.06 -0.77
C LEU A 183 -10.68 -15.61 -0.71
N VAL A 184 -11.16 -14.79 -1.66
CA VAL A 184 -12.57 -14.36 -1.64
C VAL A 184 -13.52 -15.54 -1.75
N PRO A 185 -13.40 -16.47 -2.75
CA PRO A 185 -14.21 -17.67 -2.79
C PRO A 185 -14.12 -18.53 -1.53
N LEU A 186 -12.93 -18.66 -0.96
CA LEU A 186 -12.69 -19.43 0.26
C LEU A 186 -13.49 -18.88 1.46
N PHE A 187 -13.45 -17.54 1.65
CA PHE A 187 -14.18 -16.89 2.75
C PHE A 187 -15.71 -16.93 2.54
N LEU A 188 -16.16 -16.76 1.31
CA LEU A 188 -17.59 -16.88 0.98
C LEU A 188 -18.09 -18.31 1.20
N ALA A 189 -17.32 -19.34 0.80
CA ALA A 189 -17.64 -20.74 1.08
C ALA A 189 -17.64 -21.07 2.58
N ALA A 190 -16.88 -20.31 3.41
CA ALA A 190 -16.90 -20.41 4.86
C ALA A 190 -18.12 -19.70 5.52
N GLY A 191 -18.97 -19.03 4.72
CA GLY A 191 -20.18 -18.35 5.18
C GLY A 191 -19.96 -16.91 5.66
N TYR A 192 -18.88 -16.27 5.24
CA TYR A 192 -18.58 -14.86 5.50
C TYR A 192 -19.01 -13.98 4.31
N ASP A 193 -19.07 -12.66 4.53
CA ASP A 193 -19.33 -11.70 3.46
C ASP A 193 -18.01 -11.17 2.82
N LEU A 194 -18.17 -10.29 1.81
CA LEU A 194 -17.06 -9.75 1.04
C LEU A 194 -16.14 -8.80 1.85
N LEU A 195 -16.61 -8.22 2.96
CA LEU A 195 -15.78 -7.37 3.82
C LEU A 195 -14.74 -8.17 4.59
N VAL A 196 -15.01 -9.44 4.92
CA VAL A 196 -14.06 -10.26 5.68
C VAL A 196 -12.78 -10.52 4.90
N PRO A 197 -12.79 -11.08 3.66
CA PRO A 197 -11.56 -11.24 2.88
C PRO A 197 -10.88 -9.90 2.56
N LEU A 198 -11.63 -8.84 2.30
CA LEU A 198 -11.09 -7.50 2.10
C LEU A 198 -10.30 -7.01 3.34
N ALA A 199 -10.88 -7.15 4.53
CA ALA A 199 -10.24 -6.75 5.78
C ALA A 199 -9.02 -7.61 6.12
N VAL A 200 -9.04 -8.90 5.77
CA VAL A 200 -7.92 -9.82 5.97
C VAL A 200 -6.75 -9.47 5.04
N ILE A 201 -6.99 -9.30 3.74
CA ILE A 201 -5.94 -9.08 2.75
C ILE A 201 -5.47 -7.62 2.81
N PHE A 202 -6.32 -6.68 2.41
CA PHE A 202 -5.97 -5.26 2.38
C PHE A 202 -5.76 -4.69 3.78
N GLY A 203 -6.68 -4.98 4.70
CA GLY A 203 -6.54 -4.56 6.09
C GLY A 203 -5.28 -5.12 6.73
N GLY A 204 -4.96 -6.40 6.50
CA GLY A 204 -3.73 -7.04 6.97
C GLY A 204 -2.46 -6.32 6.49
N THR A 205 -2.32 -6.07 5.19
CA THR A 205 -1.14 -5.36 4.64
C THR A 205 -1.02 -3.94 5.17
N GLN A 206 -2.13 -3.21 5.33
CA GLN A 206 -2.12 -1.86 5.91
C GLN A 206 -1.73 -1.85 7.39
N LEU A 207 -2.14 -2.87 8.16
CA LEU A 207 -1.65 -3.07 9.53
C LEU A 207 -0.14 -3.29 9.57
N GLY A 208 0.38 -4.07 8.61
CA GLY A 208 1.81 -4.25 8.44
C GLY A 208 2.54 -2.94 8.16
N THR A 209 1.99 -2.09 7.32
CA THR A 209 2.52 -0.75 7.05
C THR A 209 2.49 0.13 8.29
N LEU A 210 1.38 0.14 9.05
CA LEU A 210 1.22 0.91 10.28
C LEU A 210 2.27 0.54 11.32
N SER A 211 2.50 -0.74 11.54
CA SER A 211 3.40 -1.25 12.56
C SER A 211 4.67 -1.88 11.97
N SER A 212 5.17 -1.27 10.90
CA SER A 212 6.30 -1.76 10.15
C SER A 212 7.58 -1.77 10.99
N PHE A 213 8.19 -2.95 11.16
CA PHE A 213 9.42 -3.10 11.95
C PHE A 213 10.69 -3.18 11.10
N SER A 214 10.64 -3.73 9.88
CA SER A 214 11.82 -3.89 9.01
C SER A 214 11.57 -3.64 7.52
N ASN A 215 10.41 -3.11 7.17
CA ASN A 215 10.04 -2.84 5.78
C ASN A 215 11.07 -1.91 5.10
N PRO A 216 11.73 -2.36 4.01
CA PRO A 216 12.77 -1.59 3.35
C PRO A 216 12.26 -0.30 2.70
N PHE A 217 10.99 -0.27 2.27
CA PHE A 217 10.41 0.86 1.53
C PHE A 217 9.83 1.96 2.44
N SER A 218 9.54 1.63 3.69
CA SER A 218 9.02 2.60 4.66
C SER A 218 9.99 2.78 5.83
N THR A 219 10.15 1.79 6.70
CA THR A 219 10.91 1.90 7.94
C THR A 219 12.38 2.20 7.69
N ILE A 220 13.06 1.41 6.82
CA ILE A 220 14.49 1.57 6.59
C ILE A 220 14.79 2.90 5.90
N ILE A 221 14.03 3.25 4.85
CA ILE A 221 14.23 4.52 4.14
C ILE A 221 13.91 5.70 5.05
N ALA A 222 12.81 5.66 5.82
CA ALA A 222 12.46 6.74 6.73
C ALA A 222 13.50 6.93 7.83
N SER A 223 13.96 5.84 8.45
CA SER A 223 15.03 5.90 9.46
C SER A 223 16.34 6.47 8.89
N ASN A 224 16.77 5.95 7.73
CA ASN A 224 17.95 6.46 7.05
C ASN A 224 17.82 7.96 6.71
N ALA A 225 16.65 8.39 6.21
CA ALA A 225 16.39 9.78 5.86
C ALA A 225 16.24 10.71 7.08
N ALA A 226 15.85 10.17 8.23
CA ALA A 226 15.86 10.88 9.52
C ALA A 226 17.22 10.86 10.23
N GLY A 227 18.22 10.15 9.69
CA GLY A 227 19.55 10.04 10.28
C GLY A 227 19.63 9.14 11.52
N VAL A 228 18.67 8.20 11.68
CA VAL A 228 18.63 7.25 12.80
C VAL A 228 18.78 5.82 12.32
N SER A 229 19.24 4.93 13.19
CA SER A 229 19.26 3.50 12.89
C SER A 229 17.84 2.96 12.83
N TRP A 230 17.54 2.10 11.84
CA TRP A 230 16.23 1.43 11.78
C TRP A 230 15.99 0.46 12.96
N GLN A 231 17.05 0.09 13.67
CA GLN A 231 16.96 -0.75 14.87
C GLN A 231 16.53 0.07 16.11
N GLU A 232 16.74 1.38 16.11
CA GLU A 232 16.21 2.25 17.16
C GLU A 232 14.69 2.24 17.12
N GLY A 233 14.05 1.99 18.27
CA GLY A 233 12.61 1.84 18.41
C GLY A 233 12.04 0.54 17.82
N LEU A 234 12.86 -0.47 17.48
CA LEU A 234 12.41 -1.76 16.96
C LEU A 234 11.46 -2.47 17.93
N ASP A 235 11.81 -2.51 19.23
CA ASP A 235 10.98 -3.14 20.27
C ASP A 235 9.59 -2.50 20.34
N GLY A 236 9.53 -1.18 20.28
CA GLY A 236 8.29 -0.43 20.24
C GLY A 236 7.45 -0.77 18.99
N ARG A 237 8.07 -0.86 17.82
CA ARG A 237 7.37 -1.25 16.57
C ARG A 237 6.88 -2.69 16.60
N VAL A 238 7.66 -3.63 17.19
CA VAL A 238 7.21 -5.03 17.38
C VAL A 238 6.04 -5.07 18.37
N LEU A 239 6.09 -4.33 19.47
CA LEU A 239 4.96 -4.20 20.39
C LEU A 239 3.71 -3.67 19.67
N MET A 240 3.86 -2.59 18.88
CA MET A 240 2.76 -2.01 18.11
C MET A 240 2.23 -2.98 17.04
N PHE A 241 3.10 -3.78 16.42
CA PHE A 241 2.69 -4.85 15.50
C PHE A 241 1.79 -5.87 16.21
N VAL A 242 2.17 -6.34 17.38
CA VAL A 242 1.38 -7.31 18.15
C VAL A 242 0.05 -6.71 18.58
N LEU A 243 0.05 -5.50 19.15
CA LEU A 243 -1.16 -4.85 19.65
C LEU A 243 -2.13 -4.49 18.54
N SER A 244 -1.65 -3.85 17.46
CA SER A 244 -2.51 -3.43 16.34
C SER A 244 -3.09 -4.64 15.59
N THR A 245 -2.29 -5.69 15.40
CA THR A 245 -2.75 -6.94 14.76
C THR A 245 -3.79 -7.65 15.67
N ALA A 246 -3.54 -7.74 16.98
CA ALA A 246 -4.48 -8.38 17.92
C ALA A 246 -5.83 -7.65 17.96
N ILE A 247 -5.83 -6.31 18.05
CA ILE A 247 -7.06 -5.50 18.03
C ILE A 247 -7.82 -5.71 16.71
N SER A 248 -7.11 -5.73 15.60
CA SER A 248 -7.72 -5.85 14.28
C SER A 248 -8.28 -7.25 14.04
N VAL A 249 -7.54 -8.29 14.43
CA VAL A 249 -8.03 -9.69 14.39
C VAL A 249 -9.28 -9.83 15.24
N TRP A 250 -9.27 -9.32 16.48
CA TRP A 250 -10.45 -9.33 17.35
C TRP A 250 -11.65 -8.63 16.68
N TYR A 251 -11.43 -7.46 16.08
CA TYR A 251 -12.47 -6.69 15.40
C TYR A 251 -13.05 -7.44 14.21
N ILE A 252 -12.18 -7.97 13.33
CA ILE A 252 -12.59 -8.72 12.13
C ILE A 252 -13.33 -10.00 12.50
N VAL A 253 -12.80 -10.77 13.45
CA VAL A 253 -13.43 -12.01 13.95
C VAL A 253 -14.81 -11.76 14.53
N ARG A 254 -14.95 -10.70 15.35
CA ARG A 254 -16.24 -10.32 15.94
C ARG A 254 -17.28 -9.99 14.87
N TYR A 255 -16.88 -9.22 13.86
CA TYR A 255 -17.73 -8.92 12.72
C TYR A 255 -18.10 -10.18 11.91
N ALA A 256 -17.10 -10.97 11.56
CA ALA A 256 -17.27 -12.21 10.79
C ALA A 256 -18.22 -13.20 11.46
N GLN A 257 -18.07 -13.39 12.79
CA GLN A 257 -18.98 -14.26 13.56
C GLN A 257 -20.41 -13.73 13.60
N LYS A 258 -20.60 -12.40 13.63
CA LYS A 258 -21.92 -11.78 13.59
C LYS A 258 -22.58 -12.04 12.24
N VAL A 259 -21.87 -11.82 11.13
CA VAL A 259 -22.37 -12.06 9.76
C VAL A 259 -22.67 -13.55 9.54
N LYS A 260 -21.80 -14.45 10.04
CA LYS A 260 -22.02 -15.90 9.89
C LYS A 260 -23.26 -16.38 10.62
N LYS A 261 -23.62 -15.79 11.78
CA LYS A 261 -24.83 -16.10 12.53
C LYS A 261 -26.08 -15.51 11.88
N ASP A 262 -25.98 -14.30 11.36
CA ASP A 262 -27.07 -13.55 10.77
C ASP A 262 -26.56 -12.82 9.51
N PRO A 263 -26.76 -13.37 8.30
CA PRO A 263 -26.33 -12.74 7.05
C PRO A 263 -26.92 -11.33 6.83
N THR A 264 -28.06 -11.01 7.42
CA THR A 264 -28.68 -9.67 7.31
C THR A 264 -27.89 -8.61 8.10
N ALA A 265 -27.04 -9.04 9.05
CA ALA A 265 -26.14 -8.17 9.79
C ALA A 265 -24.91 -7.72 8.95
N SER A 266 -24.72 -8.26 7.74
CA SER A 266 -23.67 -7.84 6.81
C SER A 266 -23.82 -6.35 6.45
N ILE A 267 -22.74 -5.60 6.61
CA ILE A 267 -22.69 -4.19 6.22
C ILE A 267 -22.81 -4.05 4.70
N VAL A 268 -22.23 -4.99 3.92
CA VAL A 268 -22.36 -5.01 2.46
C VAL A 268 -23.83 -5.12 2.08
N TYR A 269 -24.54 -6.10 2.64
CA TYR A 269 -25.97 -6.28 2.38
C TYR A 269 -26.80 -5.05 2.77
N GLN A 270 -26.48 -4.42 3.90
CA GLN A 270 -27.21 -3.23 4.40
C GLN A 270 -26.97 -1.96 3.57
N VAL A 271 -25.79 -1.80 2.97
CA VAL A 271 -25.39 -0.59 2.23
C VAL A 271 -25.58 -0.78 0.73
N ASP A 272 -25.08 -1.89 0.20
CA ASP A 272 -25.00 -2.17 -1.24
C ASP A 272 -26.13 -3.08 -1.73
N GLY A 273 -26.87 -3.73 -0.81
CA GLY A 273 -27.88 -4.72 -1.14
C GLY A 273 -27.28 -6.09 -1.52
N ALA A 274 -27.97 -6.82 -2.37
CA ALA A 274 -27.46 -8.09 -2.88
C ALA A 274 -26.38 -7.83 -3.94
N VAL A 275 -25.12 -7.98 -3.56
CA VAL A 275 -23.98 -7.86 -4.46
C VAL A 275 -23.60 -9.24 -4.97
N SER A 276 -23.48 -9.38 -6.29
CA SER A 276 -22.95 -10.61 -6.89
C SER A 276 -21.46 -10.73 -6.59
N PRO A 277 -20.99 -11.88 -6.06
CA PRO A 277 -19.56 -12.10 -5.88
C PRO A 277 -18.83 -11.95 -7.21
N PRO A 278 -17.64 -11.33 -7.21
CA PRO A 278 -16.85 -11.15 -8.44
C PRO A 278 -16.18 -12.45 -8.93
N TYR A 279 -16.22 -13.50 -8.12
CA TYR A 279 -15.62 -14.80 -8.40
C TYR A 279 -16.65 -15.92 -8.24
N ASP A 280 -16.54 -16.98 -9.03
CA ASP A 280 -17.39 -18.15 -8.89
C ASP A 280 -17.19 -18.80 -7.53
N VAL A 281 -18.26 -18.83 -6.76
CA VAL A 281 -18.30 -19.51 -5.46
C VAL A 281 -18.89 -20.88 -5.68
N ALA A 282 -18.18 -21.93 -5.26
CA ALA A 282 -18.77 -23.26 -5.15
C ALA A 282 -19.91 -23.19 -4.12
N THR A 283 -21.16 -23.12 -4.61
CA THR A 283 -22.35 -22.82 -3.82
C THR A 283 -22.82 -23.96 -2.94
N ASP A 284 -22.23 -25.15 -3.03
CA ASP A 284 -22.58 -26.28 -2.16
C ASP A 284 -21.32 -26.91 -1.56
N PRO A 285 -21.13 -26.82 -0.24
CA PRO A 285 -20.11 -27.59 0.47
C PRO A 285 -20.57 -29.05 0.66
N ALA A 286 -21.09 -29.68 -0.38
CA ALA A 286 -21.20 -31.12 -0.41
C ALA A 286 -19.80 -31.70 -0.11
N ALA A 287 -19.74 -32.77 0.69
CA ALA A 287 -18.46 -33.40 0.99
C ALA A 287 -17.68 -33.64 -0.31
N PRO A 288 -16.42 -33.23 -0.38
CA PRO A 288 -15.62 -33.40 -1.60
C PRO A 288 -15.71 -34.85 -2.06
N LYS A 289 -15.96 -35.07 -3.35
CA LYS A 289 -16.12 -36.40 -3.94
C LYS A 289 -14.79 -37.15 -3.91
N GLY A 290 -14.33 -37.51 -2.72
CA GLY A 290 -13.09 -38.27 -2.51
C GLY A 290 -11.82 -37.41 -2.32
N PRO A 291 -10.66 -38.04 -2.12
CA PRO A 291 -9.37 -37.34 -1.99
C PRO A 291 -8.99 -36.69 -3.32
N LEU A 292 -8.24 -35.56 -3.22
CA LEU A 292 -7.67 -34.88 -4.39
C LEU A 292 -6.85 -35.87 -5.23
N ASP A 293 -7.14 -35.96 -6.51
CA ASP A 293 -6.39 -36.77 -7.47
C ASP A 293 -4.93 -36.23 -7.64
N TRP A 294 -4.03 -37.06 -8.09
CA TRP A 294 -2.60 -36.71 -8.19
C TRP A 294 -2.35 -35.52 -9.14
N ARG A 295 -3.16 -35.39 -10.22
CA ARG A 295 -3.06 -34.31 -11.18
C ARG A 295 -3.45 -32.97 -10.53
N THR A 296 -4.56 -32.91 -9.82
CA THR A 296 -5.01 -31.71 -9.08
C THR A 296 -3.97 -31.34 -8.01
N ARG A 297 -3.41 -32.32 -7.27
CA ARG A 297 -2.33 -32.06 -6.30
C ARG A 297 -1.10 -31.47 -6.96
N GLY A 298 -0.69 -31.98 -8.13
CA GLY A 298 0.43 -31.45 -8.90
C GLY A 298 0.22 -29.99 -9.33
N LEU A 299 -0.97 -29.67 -9.85
CA LEU A 299 -1.33 -28.28 -10.24
C LEU A 299 -1.37 -27.34 -9.03
N LEU A 300 -1.96 -27.77 -7.91
CA LEU A 300 -1.96 -27.00 -6.67
C LEU A 300 -0.54 -26.81 -6.11
N LEU A 301 0.34 -27.79 -6.29
CA LEU A 301 1.75 -27.66 -5.92
C LEU A 301 2.46 -26.61 -6.78
N VAL A 302 2.26 -26.62 -8.11
CA VAL A 302 2.79 -25.57 -9.01
C VAL A 302 2.29 -24.20 -8.57
N PHE A 303 1.00 -24.07 -8.27
CA PHE A 303 0.41 -22.85 -7.74
C PHE A 303 1.11 -22.40 -6.45
N ALA A 304 1.18 -23.27 -5.45
CA ALA A 304 1.83 -22.96 -4.17
C ALA A 304 3.32 -22.61 -4.35
N CYS A 305 4.05 -23.32 -5.20
CA CYS A 305 5.45 -23.02 -5.50
C CYS A 305 5.62 -21.66 -6.19
N THR A 306 4.71 -21.26 -7.07
CA THR A 306 4.74 -19.93 -7.70
C THR A 306 4.60 -18.81 -6.65
N PHE A 307 3.65 -18.92 -5.73
CA PHE A 307 3.47 -17.94 -4.65
C PHE A 307 4.61 -17.95 -3.64
N LEU A 308 5.08 -19.14 -3.23
CA LEU A 308 6.24 -19.25 -2.35
C LEU A 308 7.52 -18.74 -3.02
N GLY A 309 7.66 -18.98 -4.32
CA GLY A 309 8.75 -18.43 -5.12
C GLY A 309 8.71 -16.90 -5.19
N MET A 310 7.52 -16.30 -5.36
CA MET A 310 7.33 -14.84 -5.29
C MET A 310 7.76 -14.30 -3.93
N ILE A 311 7.23 -14.86 -2.84
CA ILE A 311 7.54 -14.42 -1.46
C ILE A 311 9.04 -14.58 -1.18
N GLY A 312 9.63 -15.74 -1.51
CA GLY A 312 11.05 -15.99 -1.33
C GLY A 312 11.93 -15.08 -2.19
N GLY A 313 11.53 -14.83 -3.44
CA GLY A 313 12.21 -13.90 -4.34
C GLY A 313 12.25 -12.47 -3.80
N VAL A 314 11.13 -11.97 -3.27
CA VAL A 314 11.08 -10.64 -2.65
C VAL A 314 11.94 -10.58 -1.39
N ILE A 315 11.83 -11.56 -0.48
CA ILE A 315 12.52 -11.55 0.82
C ILE A 315 14.03 -11.76 0.67
N PHE A 316 14.45 -12.76 -0.11
CA PHE A 316 15.85 -13.21 -0.15
C PHE A 316 16.65 -12.67 -1.33
N LEU A 317 16.00 -12.36 -2.46
CA LEU A 317 16.65 -11.97 -3.70
C LEU A 317 16.38 -10.50 -4.08
N GLY A 318 15.55 -9.78 -3.31
CA GLY A 318 15.20 -8.39 -3.56
C GLY A 318 14.41 -8.19 -4.87
N TRP A 319 13.62 -9.19 -5.27
CA TRP A 319 12.78 -9.11 -6.45
C TRP A 319 11.79 -7.96 -6.35
N TRP A 320 11.49 -7.38 -7.49
CA TRP A 320 10.49 -6.36 -7.67
C TRP A 320 9.47 -6.79 -8.74
N LEU A 321 8.65 -5.87 -9.21
CA LEU A 321 7.52 -6.15 -10.11
C LEU A 321 7.94 -6.86 -11.41
N LEU A 322 9.13 -6.57 -11.96
CA LEU A 322 9.62 -7.21 -13.18
C LEU A 322 9.87 -8.70 -12.97
N GLU A 323 10.61 -9.07 -11.92
CA GLU A 323 10.94 -10.47 -11.62
C GLU A 323 9.68 -11.25 -11.23
N MET A 324 8.80 -10.63 -10.46
CA MET A 324 7.52 -11.24 -10.08
C MET A 324 6.63 -11.46 -11.31
N SER A 325 6.52 -10.47 -12.20
CA SER A 325 5.80 -10.61 -13.48
C SER A 325 6.36 -11.75 -14.34
N THR A 326 7.69 -11.86 -14.40
CA THR A 326 8.40 -12.93 -15.11
C THR A 326 8.08 -14.30 -14.51
N LEU A 327 8.04 -14.42 -13.18
CA LEU A 327 7.67 -15.65 -12.49
C LEU A 327 6.24 -16.10 -12.84
N PHE A 328 5.26 -15.19 -12.76
CA PHE A 328 3.86 -15.52 -13.05
C PHE A 328 3.63 -15.83 -14.53
N LEU A 329 4.30 -15.13 -15.44
CA LEU A 329 4.25 -15.44 -16.86
C LEU A 329 4.88 -16.82 -17.14
N GLY A 330 6.04 -17.11 -16.57
CA GLY A 330 6.68 -18.43 -16.66
C GLY A 330 5.82 -19.56 -16.10
N ALA A 331 5.17 -19.33 -14.95
CA ALA A 331 4.23 -20.27 -14.36
C ALA A 331 2.99 -20.48 -15.25
N SER A 332 2.49 -19.44 -15.93
CA SER A 332 1.39 -19.58 -16.90
C SER A 332 1.75 -20.45 -18.09
N LEU A 333 2.95 -20.25 -18.64
CA LEU A 333 3.47 -21.07 -19.73
C LEU A 333 3.70 -22.54 -19.26
N LEU A 334 4.22 -22.73 -18.06
CA LEU A 334 4.37 -24.08 -17.47
C LEU A 334 3.02 -24.76 -17.34
N LEU A 335 1.99 -24.05 -16.86
CA LEU A 335 0.63 -24.60 -16.77
C LEU A 335 0.07 -24.96 -18.14
N ALA A 336 0.29 -24.12 -19.16
CA ALA A 336 -0.15 -24.42 -20.52
C ALA A 336 0.46 -25.73 -21.04
N VAL A 337 1.75 -25.96 -20.78
CA VAL A 337 2.44 -27.22 -21.12
C VAL A 337 1.89 -28.42 -20.34
N LEU A 338 1.73 -28.28 -19.01
CA LEU A 338 1.22 -29.36 -18.16
C LEU A 338 -0.22 -29.75 -18.49
N LEU A 339 -1.05 -28.76 -18.83
CA LEU A 339 -2.44 -28.94 -19.24
C LEU A 339 -2.59 -29.34 -20.72
N ARG A 340 -1.48 -29.28 -21.50
CA ARG A 340 -1.45 -29.52 -22.95
C ARG A 340 -2.42 -28.60 -23.70
N LEU A 341 -2.48 -27.33 -23.30
CA LEU A 341 -3.35 -26.36 -23.93
C LEU A 341 -2.83 -26.03 -25.36
N PRO A 342 -3.70 -25.98 -26.38
CA PRO A 342 -3.35 -25.38 -27.66
C PRO A 342 -2.97 -23.91 -27.45
N GLU A 343 -2.05 -23.39 -28.26
CA GLU A 343 -1.61 -21.99 -28.18
C GLU A 343 -2.79 -21.01 -28.18
N LYS A 344 -3.73 -21.19 -29.09
CA LYS A 344 -4.93 -20.35 -29.19
C LYS A 344 -5.74 -20.32 -27.88
N ALA A 345 -5.98 -21.49 -27.27
CA ALA A 345 -6.72 -21.59 -26.03
C ALA A 345 -5.97 -20.94 -24.85
N PHE A 346 -4.63 -21.12 -24.78
CA PHE A 346 -3.82 -20.46 -23.78
C PHE A 346 -3.89 -18.93 -23.89
N VAL A 347 -3.73 -18.39 -25.10
CA VAL A 347 -3.77 -16.94 -25.34
C VAL A 347 -5.15 -16.37 -25.02
N GLU A 348 -6.24 -17.04 -25.43
CA GLU A 348 -7.61 -16.62 -25.11
C GLU A 348 -7.85 -16.57 -23.59
N GLN A 349 -7.52 -17.65 -22.87
CA GLN A 349 -7.66 -17.70 -21.40
C GLN A 349 -6.81 -16.64 -20.71
N PHE A 350 -5.56 -16.49 -21.13
CA PHE A 350 -4.65 -15.51 -20.52
C PHE A 350 -5.14 -14.07 -20.71
N ILE A 351 -5.59 -13.72 -21.93
CA ILE A 351 -6.14 -12.39 -22.22
C ILE A 351 -7.44 -12.16 -21.46
N GLN A 352 -8.32 -13.14 -21.38
CA GLN A 352 -9.56 -13.05 -20.61
C GLN A 352 -9.29 -12.76 -19.14
N GLY A 353 -8.30 -13.40 -18.54
CA GLY A 353 -7.89 -13.14 -17.16
C GLY A 353 -7.31 -11.73 -16.97
N ALA A 354 -6.48 -11.28 -17.90
CA ALA A 354 -5.94 -9.92 -17.89
C ALA A 354 -7.06 -8.87 -18.04
N GLU A 355 -8.05 -9.10 -18.93
CA GLU A 355 -9.22 -8.24 -19.11
C GLU A 355 -10.03 -8.14 -17.81
N GLY A 356 -10.19 -9.23 -17.07
CA GLY A 356 -10.88 -9.26 -15.78
C GLY A 356 -10.28 -8.30 -14.74
N LEU A 357 -8.98 -8.02 -14.81
CA LEU A 357 -8.27 -7.11 -13.90
C LEU A 357 -7.97 -5.73 -14.52
N LEU A 358 -8.40 -5.46 -15.75
CA LEU A 358 -8.07 -4.23 -16.46
C LEU A 358 -8.59 -2.98 -15.72
N SER A 359 -9.78 -3.03 -15.16
CA SER A 359 -10.34 -1.90 -14.41
C SER A 359 -9.50 -1.58 -13.16
N VAL A 360 -8.98 -2.60 -12.48
CA VAL A 360 -8.10 -2.46 -11.31
C VAL A 360 -6.77 -1.82 -11.71
N ALA A 361 -6.17 -2.28 -12.81
CA ALA A 361 -4.95 -1.73 -13.36
C ALA A 361 -5.09 -0.24 -13.71
N PHE A 362 -6.20 0.16 -14.35
CA PHE A 362 -6.50 1.56 -14.63
C PHE A 362 -6.70 2.40 -13.36
N ILE A 363 -7.37 1.86 -12.34
CA ILE A 363 -7.55 2.56 -11.05
C ILE A 363 -6.19 2.92 -10.44
N VAL A 364 -5.23 2.00 -10.44
CA VAL A 364 -3.87 2.25 -9.94
C VAL A 364 -3.19 3.38 -10.72
N GLY A 365 -3.23 3.32 -12.06
CA GLY A 365 -2.64 4.36 -12.90
C GLY A 365 -3.27 5.74 -12.70
N ILE A 366 -4.60 5.81 -12.67
CA ILE A 366 -5.33 7.08 -12.46
C ILE A 366 -5.05 7.66 -11.07
N ALA A 367 -4.98 6.80 -10.04
CA ALA A 367 -4.67 7.22 -8.67
C ALA A 367 -3.30 7.93 -8.59
N ARG A 368 -2.30 7.46 -9.34
CA ARG A 368 -0.99 8.10 -9.44
C ARG A 368 -1.05 9.50 -10.03
N GLY A 369 -2.03 9.79 -10.89
CA GLY A 369 -2.27 11.10 -11.48
C GLY A 369 -2.46 12.22 -10.44
N VAL A 370 -2.96 11.92 -9.24
CA VAL A 370 -3.04 12.88 -8.12
C VAL A 370 -1.65 13.40 -7.76
N THR A 371 -0.70 12.49 -7.54
CA THR A 371 0.69 12.85 -7.21
C THR A 371 1.37 13.63 -8.35
N VAL A 372 1.09 13.25 -9.60
CA VAL A 372 1.59 13.95 -10.79
C VAL A 372 1.15 15.43 -10.77
N VAL A 373 -0.15 15.70 -10.54
CA VAL A 373 -0.68 17.08 -10.50
C VAL A 373 -0.02 17.91 -9.40
N LEU A 374 0.18 17.34 -8.21
CA LEU A 374 0.81 18.06 -7.09
C LEU A 374 2.28 18.38 -7.36
N ASN A 375 3.00 17.44 -7.99
CA ASN A 375 4.40 17.62 -8.36
C ASN A 375 4.57 18.63 -9.50
N ASP A 376 3.73 18.54 -10.55
CA ASP A 376 3.72 19.52 -11.65
C ASP A 376 3.34 20.92 -11.16
N GLY A 377 2.44 21.00 -10.16
CA GLY A 377 2.05 22.24 -9.49
C GLY A 377 3.07 22.78 -8.49
N ARG A 378 4.15 22.03 -8.20
CA ARG A 378 5.22 22.41 -7.22
C ARG A 378 4.68 22.79 -5.84
N ILE A 379 3.60 22.14 -5.36
CA ILE A 379 3.00 22.46 -4.06
C ILE A 379 3.32 21.43 -2.96
N SER A 380 3.87 20.26 -3.29
CA SER A 380 4.20 19.22 -2.30
C SER A 380 5.18 19.72 -1.24
N ASP A 381 6.27 20.37 -1.67
CA ASP A 381 7.29 20.93 -0.78
C ASP A 381 6.75 22.14 0.02
N SER A 382 5.84 22.93 -0.56
CA SER A 382 5.19 24.04 0.14
C SER A 382 4.28 23.57 1.27
N ILE A 383 3.49 22.52 1.02
CA ILE A 383 2.65 21.90 2.07
C ILE A 383 3.54 21.46 3.23
N LEU A 384 4.67 20.80 2.93
CA LEU A 384 5.63 20.39 3.93
C LEU A 384 6.21 21.57 4.72
N TYR A 385 6.65 22.64 4.01
CA TYR A 385 7.27 23.82 4.62
C TYR A 385 6.32 24.50 5.61
N TYR A 386 5.11 24.84 5.19
CA TYR A 386 4.15 25.51 6.07
C TYR A 386 3.69 24.62 7.22
N SER A 387 3.54 23.32 6.97
CA SER A 387 3.17 22.37 8.01
C SER A 387 4.27 22.20 9.05
N ALA A 388 5.54 22.13 8.64
CA ALA A 388 6.68 22.05 9.55
C ALA A 388 6.78 23.29 10.45
N GLN A 389 6.55 24.49 9.91
CA GLN A 389 6.51 25.71 10.72
C GLN A 389 5.40 25.71 11.77
N TRP A 390 4.27 25.10 11.44
CA TRP A 390 3.10 25.06 12.34
C TRP A 390 3.33 24.18 13.55
N VAL A 391 3.99 23.04 13.37
CA VAL A 391 4.24 22.07 14.46
C VAL A 391 5.48 22.39 15.28
N GLY A 392 6.46 23.15 14.75
CA GLY A 392 7.78 23.34 15.37
C GLY A 392 7.80 24.08 16.72
N ASN A 393 6.71 24.71 17.13
CA ASN A 393 6.62 25.44 18.41
C ASN A 393 5.77 24.71 19.48
N MET A 394 5.46 23.44 19.26
CA MET A 394 4.57 22.67 20.14
C MET A 394 5.36 21.90 21.21
N PRO A 395 4.80 21.63 22.40
CA PRO A 395 5.37 20.69 23.37
C PRO A 395 5.58 19.30 22.74
N PRO A 396 6.62 18.53 23.15
CA PRO A 396 6.97 17.24 22.51
C PRO A 396 5.81 16.26 22.36
N ALA A 397 4.99 16.08 23.39
CA ALA A 397 3.84 15.17 23.35
C ALA A 397 2.76 15.60 22.32
N LEU A 398 2.51 16.91 22.19
CA LEU A 398 1.58 17.43 21.19
C LEU A 398 2.21 17.38 19.79
N PHE A 399 3.50 17.68 19.70
CA PHE A 399 4.28 17.62 18.45
C PHE A 399 4.16 16.25 17.77
N VAL A 400 4.41 15.14 18.48
CA VAL A 400 4.36 13.80 17.87
C VAL A 400 2.96 13.39 17.41
N VAL A 401 1.90 13.81 18.12
CA VAL A 401 0.52 13.56 17.71
C VAL A 401 0.14 14.41 16.49
N MET A 402 0.60 15.66 16.45
CA MET A 402 0.40 16.53 15.30
C MET A 402 1.19 16.04 14.08
N LEU A 403 2.39 15.46 14.29
CA LEU A 403 3.13 14.77 13.21
C LEU A 403 2.35 13.57 12.68
N LEU A 404 1.77 12.75 13.55
CA LEU A 404 0.89 11.65 13.13
C LEU A 404 -0.21 12.16 12.19
N CYS A 405 -0.93 13.23 12.59
CA CYS A 405 -1.97 13.86 11.77
C CYS A 405 -1.42 14.43 10.47
N LEU A 406 -0.24 15.03 10.51
CA LEU A 406 0.44 15.58 9.34
C LEU A 406 0.82 14.48 8.33
N PHE A 407 1.36 13.35 8.80
CA PHE A 407 1.66 12.22 7.94
C PHE A 407 0.39 11.54 7.40
N MET A 408 -0.71 11.55 8.16
CA MET A 408 -2.02 11.17 7.63
C MET A 408 -2.44 12.09 6.48
N LEU A 409 -2.27 13.40 6.64
CA LEU A 409 -2.57 14.39 5.59
C LEU A 409 -1.68 14.16 4.35
N PHE A 410 -0.38 13.98 4.51
CA PHE A 410 0.53 13.73 3.39
C PHE A 410 0.19 12.44 2.64
N THR A 411 -0.24 11.39 3.33
CA THR A 411 -0.63 10.12 2.72
C THR A 411 -1.85 10.25 1.80
N LEU A 412 -2.72 11.25 2.00
CA LEU A 412 -3.81 11.53 1.07
C LEU A 412 -3.32 11.90 -0.33
N PHE A 413 -2.15 12.52 -0.40
CA PHE A 413 -1.62 13.10 -1.64
C PHE A 413 -0.41 12.32 -2.18
N ILE A 414 0.42 11.76 -1.30
CA ILE A 414 1.67 11.07 -1.64
C ILE A 414 1.49 9.59 -1.36
N ALA A 415 1.07 8.82 -2.38
CA ALA A 415 0.84 7.39 -2.25
C ALA A 415 2.12 6.56 -2.02
N SER A 416 3.29 7.07 -2.43
CA SER A 416 4.58 6.37 -2.31
C SER A 416 5.18 6.53 -0.91
N SER A 417 5.30 5.43 -0.15
CA SER A 417 5.95 5.41 1.16
C SER A 417 7.39 5.93 1.10
N SER A 418 8.22 5.34 0.24
CA SER A 418 9.61 5.78 0.08
C SER A 418 9.75 7.23 -0.43
N GLY A 419 8.85 7.67 -1.30
CA GLY A 419 8.80 9.04 -1.79
C GLY A 419 8.49 10.03 -0.67
N MET A 420 7.49 9.74 0.15
CA MET A 420 7.13 10.56 1.31
C MET A 420 8.28 10.60 2.34
N ALA A 421 8.92 9.47 2.62
CA ALA A 421 10.04 9.41 3.56
C ALA A 421 11.21 10.33 3.15
N VAL A 422 11.71 10.22 1.91
CA VAL A 422 12.85 11.04 1.46
C VAL A 422 12.51 12.52 1.30
N LEU A 423 11.24 12.84 1.07
CA LEU A 423 10.76 14.22 1.00
C LEU A 423 10.69 14.86 2.40
N THR A 424 10.12 14.15 3.37
CA THR A 424 9.71 14.75 4.65
C THR A 424 10.72 14.53 5.77
N MET A 425 11.36 13.35 5.86
CA MET A 425 12.20 12.98 6.98
C MET A 425 13.43 13.90 7.19
N PRO A 426 14.16 14.36 6.17
CA PRO A 426 15.29 15.25 6.38
C PRO A 426 14.88 16.57 7.04
N ILE A 427 13.67 17.06 6.70
CA ILE A 427 13.15 18.34 7.21
C ILE A 427 12.57 18.15 8.61
N ILE A 428 11.69 17.14 8.77
CA ILE A 428 11.05 16.85 10.06
C ILE A 428 12.08 16.32 11.06
N GLY A 429 13.06 15.53 10.63
CA GLY A 429 14.17 15.05 11.48
C GLY A 429 15.00 16.20 12.03
N ALA A 430 15.38 17.17 11.20
CA ALA A 430 16.07 18.37 11.65
C ALA A 430 15.23 19.21 12.64
N LEU A 431 13.92 19.33 12.38
CA LEU A 431 12.99 20.04 13.28
C LEU A 431 12.85 19.34 14.63
N ALA A 432 12.82 18.02 14.66
CA ALA A 432 12.69 17.24 15.87
C ALA A 432 13.86 17.38 16.83
N MET A 433 15.09 17.55 16.32
CA MET A 433 16.23 17.87 17.17
C MET A 433 16.02 19.19 17.94
N VAL A 434 15.40 20.19 17.30
CA VAL A 434 15.11 21.48 17.93
C VAL A 434 14.08 21.32 19.06
N VAL A 435 13.09 20.44 18.91
CA VAL A 435 12.05 20.19 19.93
C VAL A 435 12.41 19.04 20.88
N HIS A 436 13.62 18.49 20.79
CA HIS A 436 14.14 17.40 21.64
C HIS A 436 13.28 16.12 21.59
N VAL A 437 12.77 15.76 20.41
CA VAL A 437 12.01 14.52 20.18
C VAL A 437 12.94 13.46 19.58
N PRO A 438 12.94 12.21 20.13
CA PRO A 438 13.73 11.11 19.58
C PRO A 438 13.42 10.83 18.11
N GLY A 439 14.45 10.54 17.32
CA GLY A 439 14.31 10.30 15.88
C GLY A 439 13.41 9.11 15.55
N GLU A 440 13.46 8.03 16.35
CA GLU A 440 12.58 6.88 16.21
C GLU A 440 11.11 7.24 16.41
N SER A 441 10.78 8.20 17.28
CA SER A 441 9.39 8.63 17.50
C SER A 441 8.82 9.33 16.26
N ILE A 442 9.67 10.01 15.49
CA ILE A 442 9.26 10.63 14.21
C ILE A 442 9.00 9.55 13.16
N VAL A 443 9.91 8.57 13.07
CA VAL A 443 9.73 7.44 12.16
C VAL A 443 8.45 6.68 12.51
N ASN A 444 8.16 6.48 13.79
CA ASN A 444 6.92 5.86 14.25
C ASN A 444 5.68 6.71 13.90
N ALA A 445 5.72 8.04 14.11
CA ALA A 445 4.63 8.92 13.70
C ALA A 445 4.35 8.86 12.20
N TYR A 446 5.40 8.80 11.38
CA TYR A 446 5.30 8.58 9.93
C TYR A 446 4.63 7.25 9.59
N LEU A 447 5.11 6.14 10.15
CA LEU A 447 4.56 4.81 9.89
C LEU A 447 3.09 4.72 10.30
N PHE A 448 2.75 5.22 11.49
CA PHE A 448 1.39 5.20 11.99
C PHE A 448 0.46 6.08 11.15
N GLY A 449 0.90 7.30 10.81
CA GLY A 449 0.12 8.21 9.96
C GLY A 449 -0.15 7.64 8.58
N MET A 450 0.89 7.09 7.95
CA MET A 450 0.78 6.44 6.66
C MET A 450 -0.11 5.20 6.73
N GLY A 451 0.07 4.35 7.74
CA GLY A 451 -0.71 3.13 7.90
C GLY A 451 -2.20 3.42 8.16
N ILE A 452 -2.53 4.33 9.07
CA ILE A 452 -3.93 4.70 9.37
C ILE A 452 -4.62 5.29 8.14
N MET A 453 -3.99 6.26 7.48
CA MET A 453 -4.58 6.89 6.30
C MET A 453 -4.62 5.96 5.10
N GLY A 454 -3.69 4.99 5.00
CA GLY A 454 -3.66 3.99 3.96
C GLY A 454 -4.95 3.17 3.85
N PHE A 455 -5.66 2.95 4.96
CA PHE A 455 -6.98 2.31 4.94
C PHE A 455 -8.06 3.14 4.24
N MET A 456 -7.89 4.46 4.13
CA MET A 456 -8.93 5.38 3.66
C MET A 456 -8.55 6.15 2.40
N THR A 457 -7.25 6.27 2.09
CA THR A 457 -6.82 7.09 0.95
C THR A 457 -7.21 6.47 -0.39
N PRO A 458 -7.85 7.24 -1.26
CA PRO A 458 -8.18 6.76 -2.61
C PRO A 458 -6.95 6.67 -3.53
N THR A 459 -5.86 7.32 -3.17
CA THR A 459 -4.62 7.34 -3.96
C THR A 459 -3.76 6.07 -3.78
N GLY A 460 -4.08 5.24 -2.76
CA GLY A 460 -3.42 3.97 -2.47
C GLY A 460 -4.21 2.76 -3.00
N LEU A 461 -4.01 1.63 -2.34
CA LEU A 461 -4.58 0.34 -2.74
C LEU A 461 -6.03 0.11 -2.28
N MET A 462 -6.66 1.07 -1.57
CA MET A 462 -8.04 0.94 -1.12
C MET A 462 -9.00 0.72 -2.31
N LEU A 463 -8.97 1.61 -3.31
CA LEU A 463 -9.89 1.52 -4.44
C LEU A 463 -9.67 0.28 -5.32
N PRO A 464 -8.43 -0.10 -5.66
CA PRO A 464 -8.16 -1.37 -6.31
C PRO A 464 -8.72 -2.57 -5.56
N SER A 465 -8.50 -2.63 -4.25
CA SER A 465 -8.98 -3.72 -3.39
C SER A 465 -10.51 -3.78 -3.32
N LEU A 466 -11.19 -2.63 -3.20
CA LEU A 466 -12.64 -2.54 -3.22
C LEU A 466 -13.22 -3.02 -4.56
N ALA A 467 -12.57 -2.66 -5.67
CA ALA A 467 -12.98 -3.09 -7.01
C ALA A 467 -12.88 -4.61 -7.19
N LEU A 468 -11.82 -5.24 -6.63
CA LEU A 468 -11.61 -6.68 -6.68
C LEU A 468 -12.67 -7.49 -5.91
N VAL A 469 -13.33 -6.90 -4.92
CA VAL A 469 -14.40 -7.56 -4.15
C VAL A 469 -15.79 -7.01 -4.46
N ASN A 470 -15.90 -6.03 -5.35
CA ASN A 470 -17.15 -5.36 -5.71
C ASN A 470 -17.91 -4.78 -4.49
N VAL A 471 -17.16 -4.17 -3.56
CA VAL A 471 -17.70 -3.52 -2.36
C VAL A 471 -17.62 -2.01 -2.52
N SER A 472 -18.67 -1.29 -2.12
CA SER A 472 -18.68 0.17 -2.18
C SER A 472 -17.76 0.81 -1.15
N ILE A 473 -17.29 2.04 -1.47
CA ILE A 473 -16.53 2.87 -0.52
C ILE A 473 -17.36 3.12 0.76
N ALA A 474 -18.69 3.28 0.64
CA ALA A 474 -19.57 3.54 1.77
C ALA A 474 -19.64 2.36 2.74
N ALA A 475 -19.73 1.12 2.22
CA ALA A 475 -19.71 -0.09 3.04
C ALA A 475 -18.36 -0.27 3.75
N TRP A 476 -17.24 -0.06 3.02
CA TRP A 476 -15.91 -0.10 3.61
C TRP A 476 -15.73 0.93 4.73
N TRP A 477 -16.09 2.20 4.49
CA TRP A 477 -15.96 3.25 5.48
C TRP A 477 -16.83 3.03 6.72
N ARG A 478 -18.03 2.48 6.54
CA ARG A 478 -18.88 2.11 7.67
C ARG A 478 -18.25 0.99 8.52
N PHE A 479 -17.59 0.03 7.87
CA PHE A 479 -16.89 -1.06 8.53
C PHE A 479 -15.62 -0.58 9.23
N ILE A 480 -14.75 0.18 8.55
CA ILE A 480 -13.39 0.43 9.03
C ILE A 480 -13.28 1.53 10.11
N ARG A 481 -14.21 2.52 10.13
CA ARG A 481 -14.14 3.67 11.04
C ARG A 481 -13.93 3.31 12.52
N PRO A 482 -14.65 2.36 13.13
CA PRO A 482 -14.44 2.03 14.54
C PRO A 482 -13.03 1.48 14.79
N LEU A 483 -12.52 0.65 13.87
CA LEU A 483 -11.16 0.11 13.96
C LEU A 483 -10.12 1.22 13.87
N LEU A 484 -10.27 2.17 12.94
CA LEU A 484 -9.35 3.29 12.78
C LEU A 484 -9.29 4.19 14.01
N LEU A 485 -10.43 4.42 14.69
CA LEU A 485 -10.45 5.17 15.94
C LEU A 485 -9.67 4.45 17.03
N MET A 486 -9.80 3.13 17.16
CA MET A 486 -9.02 2.33 18.11
C MET A 486 -7.52 2.37 17.78
N LEU A 487 -7.15 2.22 16.51
CA LEU A 487 -5.76 2.28 16.07
C LEU A 487 -5.16 3.69 16.25
N PHE A 488 -5.90 4.75 15.94
CA PHE A 488 -5.46 6.12 16.15
C PHE A 488 -5.21 6.41 17.64
N ALA A 489 -6.13 5.98 18.51
CA ALA A 489 -5.95 6.13 19.96
C ALA A 489 -4.73 5.34 20.47
N LEU A 490 -4.54 4.10 20.01
CA LEU A 490 -3.39 3.28 20.34
C LEU A 490 -2.07 3.94 19.87
N CYS A 491 -2.00 4.38 18.62
CA CYS A 491 -0.81 5.03 18.05
C CYS A 491 -0.48 6.35 18.77
N SER A 492 -1.50 7.17 19.04
CA SER A 492 -1.32 8.44 19.77
C SER A 492 -0.83 8.20 21.20
N ALA A 493 -1.42 7.22 21.91
CA ALA A 493 -0.98 6.86 23.26
C ALA A 493 0.46 6.36 23.28
N PHE A 494 0.85 5.50 22.32
CA PHE A 494 2.21 5.02 22.20
C PHE A 494 3.21 6.16 21.89
N LEU A 495 2.89 7.05 20.96
CA LEU A 495 3.76 8.19 20.63
C LEU A 495 3.94 9.14 21.82
N ILE A 496 2.87 9.45 22.56
CA ILE A 496 2.97 10.26 23.77
C ILE A 496 3.86 9.57 24.80
N TRP A 497 3.64 8.27 25.02
CA TRP A 497 4.45 7.49 25.95
C TRP A 497 5.94 7.49 25.56
N SER A 498 6.28 7.31 24.29
CA SER A 498 7.67 7.26 23.78
C SER A 498 8.45 8.59 23.88
N VAL A 499 7.76 9.70 24.18
CA VAL A 499 8.39 11.03 24.30
C VAL A 499 8.38 11.54 25.73
N VAL A 500 7.47 11.03 26.58
CA VAL A 500 7.34 11.46 27.98
C VAL A 500 8.17 10.59 28.90
N PHE A 501 8.33 9.29 28.57
CA PHE A 501 9.04 8.28 29.38
C PHE A 501 10.21 7.67 28.59
#